data_b77644c4d662ea9ae539f073173aeaa1
#
_entry.id   b77644c4d662ea9ae539f073173aeaa1
#
_cell.length_a   1.000
_cell.length_b   1.000
_cell.length_c   1.000
_cell.angle_alpha   90.00
_cell.angle_beta   90.00
_cell.angle_gamma   90.00
#
_symmetry.space_group_name_H-M   'P 1'
#
loop_
_entity.id
_entity.type
_entity.pdbx_description
1 polymer ?
#
loop_
_entity_poly.entity_id
_entity_poly.type
_entity_poly.pdbx_seq_one_letter_code
_entity_poly.pdbx_strand_id
1 'polypeptide(L)'
;KTYSIREFGKSFKSFVEINFVDTPEAVDVFKDAKSSSEILLRLSLMTTAPLIKGDTLIFFDEVQRCPEIVTAIKFLVDEGSYRYILSGSLLGVELKDLRSEPVGYMGVKDMYPLDFEEFVLCVGISEDIIGYLRTVWQNHSAVDEFIHSKMMELFRLYLVVGGMPAAVSSYIESNNLQEVMTIQQDIIRLYKRDIAQYDPNNKLYIEEIFDLIPPELNAKNKRFILKRLNENAKFEHYQNSFLWLKNAGVALPVYNVEEPKTPLLLARSRNLFKLFQSDIGLLAAQYAEG
;
A
#
# COMPACT_ATOMS: atom_id res chain seq x y z
N LYS A 1 -4.70 -6.23 -1.84
CA LYS A 1 -3.63 -7.18 -1.51
C LYS A 1 -4.18 -8.60 -1.46
N THR A 2 -5.01 -8.92 -0.49
CA THR A 2 -5.58 -10.26 -0.24
C THR A 2 -6.25 -10.84 -1.49
N TYR A 3 -7.07 -10.05 -2.21
CA TYR A 3 -7.69 -10.48 -3.46
C TYR A 3 -6.66 -10.95 -4.50
N SER A 4 -5.64 -10.14 -4.78
CA SER A 4 -4.60 -10.47 -5.78
C SER A 4 -3.80 -11.72 -5.39
N ILE A 5 -3.56 -11.92 -4.09
CA ILE A 5 -2.86 -13.10 -3.59
C ILE A 5 -3.75 -14.35 -3.76
N ARG A 6 -5.06 -14.25 -3.49
CA ARG A 6 -6.01 -15.34 -3.72
C ARG A 6 -6.08 -15.72 -5.20
N GLU A 7 -6.12 -14.73 -6.11
CA GLU A 7 -6.09 -15.00 -7.55
C GLU A 7 -4.78 -15.69 -7.96
N PHE A 8 -3.64 -15.19 -7.47
CA PHE A 8 -2.35 -15.84 -7.69
C PHE A 8 -2.31 -17.26 -7.12
N GLY A 9 -2.92 -17.49 -5.98
CA GLY A 9 -3.04 -18.80 -5.33
C GLY A 9 -3.70 -19.86 -6.20
N LYS A 10 -4.60 -19.48 -7.12
CA LYS A 10 -5.25 -20.39 -8.08
C LYS A 10 -4.26 -21.04 -9.07
N SER A 11 -3.06 -20.49 -9.23
CA SER A 11 -2.01 -21.07 -10.07
C SER A 11 -1.30 -22.27 -9.42
N PHE A 12 -1.55 -22.55 -8.14
CA PHE A 12 -1.00 -23.68 -7.39
C PHE A 12 -2.02 -24.80 -7.29
N LYS A 13 -1.58 -26.05 -7.12
CA LYS A 13 -2.49 -27.18 -6.88
C LYS A 13 -3.17 -27.11 -5.52
N SER A 14 -2.54 -26.42 -4.56
CA SER A 14 -3.13 -26.18 -3.25
C SER A 14 -2.84 -24.76 -2.79
N PHE A 15 -3.84 -24.12 -2.21
CA PHE A 15 -3.74 -22.79 -1.63
C PHE A 15 -4.28 -22.85 -0.19
N VAL A 16 -3.47 -22.43 0.75
CA VAL A 16 -3.81 -22.35 2.17
C VAL A 16 -3.72 -20.89 2.58
N GLU A 17 -4.81 -20.35 3.08
CA GLU A 17 -4.88 -19.01 3.64
C GLU A 17 -5.11 -19.08 5.14
N ILE A 18 -4.31 -18.36 5.91
CA ILE A 18 -4.44 -18.19 7.34
C ILE A 18 -4.45 -16.70 7.65
N ASN A 19 -5.61 -16.21 8.07
CA ASN A 19 -5.80 -14.82 8.49
C ASN A 19 -5.79 -14.77 10.01
N PHE A 20 -4.83 -14.08 10.60
CA PHE A 20 -4.67 -14.01 12.05
C PHE A 20 -5.71 -13.13 12.77
N VAL A 21 -6.53 -12.38 12.04
CA VAL A 21 -7.70 -11.67 12.60
C VAL A 21 -8.90 -12.61 12.65
N ASP A 22 -9.13 -13.38 11.59
CA ASP A 22 -10.29 -14.30 11.50
C ASP A 22 -10.07 -15.58 12.33
N THR A 23 -8.80 -16.00 12.49
CA THR A 23 -8.39 -17.21 13.19
C THR A 23 -7.30 -16.87 14.21
N PRO A 24 -7.62 -16.20 15.33
CA PRO A 24 -6.62 -15.76 16.30
C PRO A 24 -5.83 -16.91 16.94
N GLU A 25 -6.42 -18.10 17.04
CA GLU A 25 -5.77 -19.31 17.54
C GLU A 25 -4.63 -19.81 16.65
N ALA A 26 -4.57 -19.35 15.39
CA ALA A 26 -3.45 -19.68 14.49
C ALA A 26 -2.09 -19.15 14.98
N VAL A 27 -2.08 -18.18 15.88
CA VAL A 27 -0.85 -17.69 16.53
C VAL A 27 -0.17 -18.82 17.32
N ASP A 28 -0.95 -19.73 17.92
CA ASP A 28 -0.41 -20.85 18.71
C ASP A 28 0.39 -21.87 17.86
N VAL A 29 0.21 -21.86 16.54
CA VAL A 29 1.03 -22.67 15.60
C VAL A 29 2.49 -22.31 15.69
N PHE A 30 2.80 -21.02 15.89
CA PHE A 30 4.16 -20.46 15.89
C PHE A 30 4.74 -20.33 17.29
N LYS A 31 3.87 -20.30 18.30
CA LYS A 31 4.25 -20.14 19.68
C LYS A 31 5.04 -21.34 20.17
N ASP A 32 6.22 -21.10 20.76
CA ASP A 32 7.12 -22.13 21.30
C ASP A 32 7.49 -23.25 20.31
N ALA A 33 7.27 -23.08 19.01
CA ALA A 33 7.64 -24.07 18.01
C ALA A 33 9.17 -24.17 17.88
N LYS A 34 9.70 -25.38 17.97
CA LYS A 34 11.13 -25.68 17.99
C LYS A 34 11.71 -25.99 16.61
N SER A 35 10.86 -26.28 15.63
CA SER A 35 11.27 -26.66 14.28
C SER A 35 10.23 -26.32 13.22
N SER A 36 10.68 -26.18 11.96
CA SER A 36 9.79 -26.04 10.80
C SER A 36 8.83 -27.24 10.66
N SER A 37 9.31 -28.44 10.91
CA SER A 37 8.46 -29.64 10.85
C SER A 37 7.31 -29.61 11.86
N GLU A 38 7.54 -29.08 13.06
CA GLU A 38 6.49 -28.91 14.05
C GLU A 38 5.46 -27.88 13.62
N ILE A 39 5.91 -26.74 13.09
CA ILE A 39 5.03 -25.70 12.53
C ILE A 39 4.17 -26.28 11.40
N LEU A 40 4.78 -26.98 10.45
CA LEU A 40 4.07 -27.58 9.32
C LEU A 40 3.06 -28.64 9.74
N LEU A 41 3.39 -29.43 10.78
CA LEU A 41 2.44 -30.39 11.36
C LEU A 41 1.24 -29.68 11.99
N ARG A 42 1.48 -28.64 12.78
CA ARG A 42 0.40 -27.84 13.38
C ARG A 42 -0.45 -27.15 12.30
N LEU A 43 0.17 -26.59 11.25
CA LEU A 43 -0.52 -26.00 10.11
C LEU A 43 -1.42 -27.02 9.40
N SER A 44 -0.96 -28.27 9.22
CA SER A 44 -1.75 -29.32 8.57
C SER A 44 -3.00 -29.71 9.35
N LEU A 45 -3.05 -29.45 10.65
CA LEU A 45 -4.24 -29.67 11.49
C LEU A 45 -5.25 -28.51 11.40
N MET A 46 -4.81 -27.33 11.00
CA MET A 46 -5.67 -26.14 10.91
C MET A 46 -6.27 -25.93 9.53
N THR A 47 -5.73 -26.58 8.51
CA THR A 47 -6.19 -26.39 7.13
C THR A 47 -6.96 -27.62 6.63
N THR A 48 -8.01 -27.36 5.86
CA THR A 48 -8.74 -28.42 5.13
C THR A 48 -8.11 -28.75 3.76
N ALA A 49 -7.32 -27.81 3.22
CA ALA A 49 -6.60 -28.01 1.96
C ALA A 49 -5.34 -28.86 2.20
N PRO A 50 -5.03 -29.81 1.30
CA PRO A 50 -3.84 -30.66 1.46
C PRO A 50 -2.57 -29.87 1.23
N LEU A 51 -1.54 -30.10 2.05
CA LEU A 51 -0.21 -29.55 1.85
C LEU A 51 0.58 -30.40 0.87
N ILE A 52 0.65 -29.97 -0.41
CA ILE A 52 1.34 -30.66 -1.51
C ILE A 52 2.74 -30.07 -1.65
N LYS A 53 3.77 -30.87 -1.37
CA LYS A 53 5.17 -30.41 -1.50
C LYS A 53 5.49 -29.90 -2.89
N GLY A 54 6.11 -28.73 -2.96
CA GLY A 54 6.49 -28.08 -4.20
C GLY A 54 5.36 -27.33 -4.93
N ASP A 55 4.09 -27.56 -4.56
CA ASP A 55 2.93 -27.02 -5.30
C ASP A 55 1.80 -26.52 -4.39
N THR A 56 2.15 -26.07 -3.18
CA THR A 56 1.24 -25.35 -2.26
C THR A 56 1.78 -23.94 -2.04
N LEU A 57 0.89 -22.96 -2.17
CA LEU A 57 1.10 -21.61 -1.66
C LEU A 57 0.43 -21.48 -0.30
N ILE A 58 1.19 -21.09 0.72
CA ILE A 58 0.70 -20.77 2.05
C ILE A 58 0.72 -19.25 2.21
N PHE A 59 -0.44 -18.68 2.42
CA PHE A 59 -0.65 -17.24 2.58
C PHE A 59 -1.01 -16.93 4.02
N PHE A 60 -0.17 -16.11 4.65
CA PHE A 60 -0.41 -15.58 5.98
C PHE A 60 -0.85 -14.13 5.87
N ASP A 61 -2.10 -13.86 6.25
CA ASP A 61 -2.68 -12.52 6.20
C ASP A 61 -2.77 -11.91 7.61
N GLU A 62 -2.67 -10.59 7.69
CA GLU A 62 -2.69 -9.80 8.92
C GLU A 62 -1.58 -10.22 9.93
N VAL A 63 -0.35 -10.44 9.38
CA VAL A 63 0.78 -10.99 10.13
C VAL A 63 1.26 -10.11 11.29
N GLN A 64 0.84 -8.84 11.35
CA GLN A 64 1.06 -7.99 12.52
C GLN A 64 0.40 -8.53 13.80
N ARG A 65 -0.57 -9.43 13.67
CA ARG A 65 -1.19 -10.13 14.81
C ARG A 65 -0.39 -11.33 15.30
N CYS A 66 0.64 -11.75 14.54
CA CYS A 66 1.51 -12.88 14.86
C CYS A 66 2.98 -12.53 14.55
N PRO A 67 3.66 -11.71 15.36
CA PRO A 67 5.05 -11.32 15.12
C PRO A 67 6.03 -12.52 15.06
N GLU A 68 5.69 -13.62 15.69
CA GLU A 68 6.49 -14.85 15.73
C GLU A 68 6.74 -15.43 14.34
N ILE A 69 5.78 -15.23 13.41
CA ILE A 69 5.89 -15.75 12.05
C ILE A 69 7.08 -15.15 11.30
N VAL A 70 7.43 -13.90 11.57
CA VAL A 70 8.54 -13.23 10.89
C VAL A 70 9.88 -13.88 11.24
N THR A 71 10.00 -14.40 12.47
CA THR A 71 11.16 -15.20 12.86
C THR A 71 11.09 -16.62 12.30
N ALA A 72 9.91 -17.22 12.31
CA ALA A 72 9.67 -18.59 11.86
C ALA A 72 9.82 -18.76 10.35
N ILE A 73 9.54 -17.72 9.56
CA ILE A 73 9.54 -17.80 8.09
C ILE A 73 10.90 -18.23 7.53
N LYS A 74 12.00 -17.84 8.16
CA LYS A 74 13.34 -18.29 7.78
C LYS A 74 13.44 -19.81 7.77
N PHE A 75 13.02 -20.46 8.85
CA PHE A 75 13.09 -21.90 8.97
C PHE A 75 12.15 -22.62 8.02
N LEU A 76 10.99 -22.02 7.72
CA LEU A 76 10.02 -22.53 6.77
C LEU A 76 10.54 -22.45 5.32
N VAL A 77 11.23 -21.36 4.97
CA VAL A 77 11.84 -21.17 3.65
C VAL A 77 13.04 -22.11 3.49
N ASP A 78 13.89 -22.28 4.52
CA ASP A 78 15.04 -23.20 4.50
C ASP A 78 14.60 -24.68 4.34
N GLU A 79 13.44 -25.04 4.91
CA GLU A 79 12.86 -26.39 4.76
C GLU A 79 12.44 -26.66 3.30
N GLY A 80 11.99 -25.62 2.58
CA GLY A 80 11.88 -25.62 1.10
C GLY A 80 10.68 -26.36 0.51
N SER A 81 9.77 -26.93 1.31
CA SER A 81 8.64 -27.72 0.80
C SER A 81 7.53 -26.88 0.20
N TYR A 82 7.36 -25.61 0.63
CA TYR A 82 6.22 -24.78 0.25
C TYR A 82 6.66 -23.37 -0.14
N ARG A 83 5.74 -22.61 -0.74
CA ARG A 83 5.91 -21.19 -1.03
C ARG A 83 5.07 -20.39 -0.06
N TYR A 84 5.59 -19.22 0.35
CA TYR A 84 4.97 -18.39 1.35
C TYR A 84 4.75 -16.98 0.86
N ILE A 85 3.58 -16.41 1.17
CA ILE A 85 3.31 -14.98 1.05
C ILE A 85 2.80 -14.50 2.41
N LEU A 86 3.31 -13.35 2.83
CA LEU A 86 2.89 -12.65 4.05
C LEU A 86 2.27 -11.31 3.66
N SER A 87 1.18 -10.94 4.28
CA SER A 87 0.61 -9.61 4.12
C SER A 87 0.15 -9.02 5.46
N GLY A 88 0.17 -7.69 5.53
CA GLY A 88 -0.31 -6.94 6.68
C GLY A 88 -0.54 -5.49 6.33
N SER A 89 -1.50 -4.84 6.98
CA SER A 89 -1.89 -3.46 6.68
C SER A 89 -0.81 -2.44 7.06
N LEU A 90 -0.04 -2.70 8.10
CA LEU A 90 1.00 -1.81 8.62
C LEU A 90 2.37 -2.51 8.70
N LEU A 91 2.60 -3.49 7.85
CA LEU A 91 3.80 -4.32 7.88
C LEU A 91 5.09 -3.48 7.86
N GLY A 92 5.12 -2.39 7.09
CA GLY A 92 6.25 -1.47 7.02
C GLY A 92 6.51 -0.67 8.32
N VAL A 93 5.52 -0.57 9.21
CA VAL A 93 5.67 0.09 10.52
C VAL A 93 6.12 -0.92 11.58
N GLU A 94 5.46 -2.06 11.63
CA GLU A 94 5.64 -3.06 12.69
C GLU A 94 6.89 -3.93 12.52
N LEU A 95 7.33 -4.19 11.27
CA LEU A 95 8.57 -4.93 11.03
C LEU A 95 9.82 -4.23 11.57
N LYS A 96 9.77 -2.92 11.83
CA LYS A 96 10.89 -2.16 12.41
C LYS A 96 11.18 -2.52 13.87
N ASP A 97 10.16 -2.93 14.61
CA ASP A 97 10.28 -3.31 16.02
C ASP A 97 10.69 -4.77 16.21
N LEU A 98 10.75 -5.54 15.10
CA LEU A 98 11.19 -6.93 15.15
C LEU A 98 12.70 -7.02 15.25
N ARG A 99 13.16 -7.78 16.23
CA ARG A 99 14.58 -7.97 16.59
C ARG A 99 15.46 -8.56 15.48
N SER A 100 14.87 -9.06 14.37
CA SER A 100 15.60 -9.69 13.27
C SER A 100 14.73 -9.75 12.01
N GLU A 101 14.96 -8.83 11.07
CA GLU A 101 14.49 -9.06 9.69
C GLU A 101 15.26 -10.25 9.10
N PRO A 102 14.58 -11.24 8.51
CA PRO A 102 15.25 -12.36 7.86
C PRO A 102 15.84 -11.91 6.49
N VAL A 103 16.95 -11.19 6.55
CA VAL A 103 17.66 -10.69 5.37
C VAL A 103 18.00 -11.86 4.45
N GLY A 104 17.61 -11.77 3.18
CA GLY A 104 17.84 -12.81 2.17
C GLY A 104 16.74 -13.87 2.06
N TYR A 105 15.77 -13.91 2.96
CA TYR A 105 14.66 -14.89 2.96
C TYR A 105 13.33 -14.31 2.48
N MET A 106 13.18 -12.99 2.48
CA MET A 106 11.96 -12.31 2.08
C MET A 106 12.24 -11.28 0.98
N GLY A 107 11.40 -11.25 -0.04
CA GLY A 107 11.29 -10.16 -0.99
C GLY A 107 10.10 -9.28 -0.63
N VAL A 108 10.37 -8.01 -0.31
CA VAL A 108 9.29 -7.05 0.00
C VAL A 108 8.77 -6.44 -1.30
N LYS A 109 7.44 -6.40 -1.43
CA LYS A 109 6.73 -5.75 -2.53
C LYS A 109 5.73 -4.76 -1.98
N ASP A 110 5.90 -3.49 -2.33
CA ASP A 110 4.90 -2.46 -2.03
C ASP A 110 3.74 -2.58 -3.03
N MET A 111 2.51 -2.55 -2.51
CA MET A 111 1.30 -2.44 -3.33
C MET A 111 0.72 -1.05 -3.19
N TYR A 112 0.64 -0.37 -4.31
CA TYR A 112 0.02 0.94 -4.43
C TYR A 112 -1.43 0.82 -4.92
N PRO A 113 -2.25 1.89 -4.80
CA PRO A 113 -3.50 2.01 -5.56
C PRO A 113 -3.26 1.83 -7.06
N LEU A 114 -4.30 1.51 -7.82
CA LEU A 114 -4.23 1.39 -9.28
C LEU A 114 -3.71 2.70 -9.88
N ASP A 115 -2.77 2.60 -10.81
CA ASP A 115 -2.33 3.75 -11.59
C ASP A 115 -3.32 4.06 -12.72
N PHE A 116 -3.02 5.10 -13.51
CA PHE A 116 -3.94 5.50 -14.59
C PHE A 116 -4.07 4.44 -15.68
N GLU A 117 -2.99 3.73 -16.00
CA GLU A 117 -3.02 2.64 -17.00
C GLU A 117 -3.88 1.47 -16.49
N GLU A 118 -3.69 1.04 -15.26
CA GLU A 118 -4.50 0.00 -14.64
C GLU A 118 -5.98 0.42 -14.55
N PHE A 119 -6.25 1.68 -14.20
CA PHE A 119 -7.61 2.22 -14.14
C PHE A 119 -8.30 2.18 -15.51
N VAL A 120 -7.66 2.64 -16.60
CA VAL A 120 -8.29 2.66 -17.91
C VAL A 120 -8.56 1.26 -18.46
N LEU A 121 -7.69 0.30 -18.14
CA LEU A 121 -7.94 -1.12 -18.44
C LEU A 121 -9.16 -1.65 -17.68
N CYS A 122 -9.33 -1.29 -16.41
CA CYS A 122 -10.50 -1.67 -15.62
C CYS A 122 -11.81 -1.09 -16.19
N VAL A 123 -11.80 0.12 -16.74
CA VAL A 123 -12.99 0.72 -17.37
C VAL A 123 -13.18 0.34 -18.84
N GLY A 124 -12.43 -0.66 -19.33
CA GLY A 124 -12.67 -1.31 -20.63
C GLY A 124 -11.84 -0.77 -21.81
N ILE A 125 -10.81 0.01 -21.57
CA ILE A 125 -9.84 0.36 -22.62
C ILE A 125 -8.98 -0.86 -22.92
N SER A 126 -8.78 -1.17 -24.21
CA SER A 126 -7.98 -2.33 -24.61
C SER A 126 -6.46 -2.08 -24.45
N GLU A 127 -5.72 -3.16 -24.24
CA GLU A 127 -4.25 -3.13 -24.22
C GLU A 127 -3.65 -2.61 -25.55
N ASP A 128 -4.38 -2.75 -26.68
CA ASP A 128 -3.93 -2.22 -27.97
C ASP A 128 -3.81 -0.71 -27.97
N ILE A 129 -4.74 0.00 -27.32
CA ILE A 129 -4.68 1.46 -27.15
C ILE A 129 -3.48 1.86 -26.32
N ILE A 130 -3.20 1.14 -25.25
CA ILE A 130 -2.01 1.36 -24.40
C ILE A 130 -0.73 1.11 -25.20
N GLY A 131 -0.69 0.03 -25.97
CA GLY A 131 0.41 -0.28 -26.89
C GLY A 131 0.64 0.80 -27.97
N TYR A 132 -0.44 1.31 -28.54
CA TYR A 132 -0.39 2.45 -29.47
C TYR A 132 0.21 3.69 -28.79
N LEU A 133 -0.27 4.07 -27.61
CA LEU A 133 0.24 5.25 -26.88
C LEU A 133 1.73 5.12 -26.56
N ARG A 134 2.18 3.94 -26.14
CA ARG A 134 3.61 3.65 -25.90
C ARG A 134 4.44 3.79 -27.18
N THR A 135 3.93 3.27 -28.29
CA THR A 135 4.60 3.36 -29.62
C THR A 135 4.73 4.82 -30.07
N VAL A 136 3.65 5.60 -29.97
CA VAL A 136 3.65 7.03 -30.30
C VAL A 136 4.64 7.80 -29.43
N TRP A 137 4.67 7.51 -28.13
CA TRP A 137 5.64 8.10 -27.20
C TRP A 137 7.09 7.78 -27.58
N GLN A 138 7.41 6.51 -27.87
CA GLN A 138 8.76 6.10 -28.28
C GLN A 138 9.20 6.74 -29.59
N ASN A 139 8.29 6.93 -30.53
CA ASN A 139 8.56 7.54 -31.83
C ASN A 139 8.51 9.08 -31.81
N HIS A 140 8.25 9.70 -30.63
CA HIS A 140 8.07 11.14 -30.49
C HIS A 140 7.01 11.72 -31.48
N SER A 141 5.96 10.97 -31.77
CA SER A 141 4.89 11.35 -32.68
C SER A 141 3.72 11.94 -31.91
N ALA A 142 2.86 12.69 -32.62
CA ALA A 142 1.61 13.16 -32.03
C ALA A 142 0.60 12.02 -31.88
N VAL A 143 -0.13 12.02 -30.77
CA VAL A 143 -1.25 11.11 -30.56
C VAL A 143 -2.41 11.56 -31.43
N ASP A 144 -3.17 10.62 -31.98
CA ASP A 144 -4.45 10.90 -32.64
C ASP A 144 -5.38 11.72 -31.73
N GLU A 145 -6.00 12.77 -32.28
CA GLU A 145 -6.78 13.74 -31.50
C GLU A 145 -8.00 13.12 -30.80
N PHE A 146 -8.66 12.16 -31.44
CA PHE A 146 -9.80 11.46 -30.85
C PHE A 146 -9.35 10.62 -29.65
N ILE A 147 -8.27 9.85 -29.83
CA ILE A 147 -7.70 9.03 -28.76
C ILE A 147 -7.22 9.93 -27.61
N HIS A 148 -6.51 11.01 -27.92
CA HIS A 148 -6.04 11.96 -26.90
C HIS A 148 -7.20 12.55 -26.10
N SER A 149 -8.25 13.03 -26.79
CA SER A 149 -9.42 13.63 -26.13
C SER A 149 -10.12 12.62 -25.21
N LYS A 150 -10.27 11.37 -25.66
CA LYS A 150 -10.89 10.31 -24.86
C LYS A 150 -10.04 9.94 -23.64
N MET A 151 -8.75 9.80 -23.82
CA MET A 151 -7.84 9.54 -22.70
C MET A 151 -7.82 10.69 -21.69
N MET A 152 -7.95 11.95 -22.12
CA MET A 152 -8.05 13.10 -21.23
C MET A 152 -9.37 13.15 -20.46
N GLU A 153 -10.49 12.67 -21.02
CA GLU A 153 -11.74 12.49 -20.28
C GLU A 153 -11.56 11.45 -19.18
N LEU A 154 -10.98 10.29 -19.51
CA LEU A 154 -10.71 9.22 -18.55
C LEU A 154 -9.71 9.65 -17.48
N PHE A 155 -8.71 10.47 -17.84
CA PHE A 155 -7.76 11.02 -16.87
C PHE A 155 -8.46 11.95 -15.86
N ARG A 156 -9.37 12.82 -16.31
CA ARG A 156 -10.17 13.65 -15.39
C ARG A 156 -11.06 12.80 -14.49
N LEU A 157 -11.63 11.72 -15.01
CA LEU A 157 -12.39 10.77 -14.22
C LEU A 157 -11.52 10.09 -13.17
N TYR A 158 -10.32 9.63 -13.56
CA TYR A 158 -9.34 9.04 -12.64
C TYR A 158 -8.93 10.00 -11.52
N LEU A 159 -8.79 11.29 -11.79
CA LEU A 159 -8.49 12.30 -10.75
C LEU A 159 -9.58 12.38 -9.68
N VAL A 160 -10.80 11.96 -9.96
CA VAL A 160 -11.93 11.96 -9.02
C VAL A 160 -12.12 10.58 -8.38
N VAL A 161 -12.11 9.51 -9.18
CA VAL A 161 -12.32 8.13 -8.70
C VAL A 161 -11.09 7.60 -7.97
N GLY A 162 -9.88 7.99 -8.42
CA GLY A 162 -8.62 7.45 -7.91
C GLY A 162 -8.36 6.01 -8.32
N GLY A 163 -7.39 5.41 -7.66
CA GLY A 163 -6.95 4.02 -7.88
C GLY A 163 -7.27 3.07 -6.73
N MET A 164 -8.04 3.51 -5.71
CA MET A 164 -8.45 2.59 -4.65
C MET A 164 -9.41 1.53 -5.22
N PRO A 165 -9.07 0.20 -5.13
CA PRO A 165 -9.85 -0.85 -5.80
C PRO A 165 -11.34 -0.83 -5.47
N ALA A 166 -11.72 -0.56 -4.20
CA ALA A 166 -13.11 -0.47 -3.80
C ALA A 166 -13.85 0.68 -4.49
N ALA A 167 -13.20 1.84 -4.66
CA ALA A 167 -13.74 3.01 -5.34
C ALA A 167 -13.90 2.74 -6.85
N VAL A 168 -12.88 2.11 -7.47
CA VAL A 168 -12.91 1.76 -8.89
C VAL A 168 -13.99 0.71 -9.18
N SER A 169 -14.11 -0.35 -8.38
CA SER A 169 -15.17 -1.35 -8.54
C SER A 169 -16.56 -0.74 -8.41
N SER A 170 -16.80 0.09 -7.40
CA SER A 170 -18.08 0.78 -7.23
C SER A 170 -18.42 1.67 -8.43
N TYR A 171 -17.43 2.39 -8.96
CA TYR A 171 -17.64 3.20 -10.17
C TYR A 171 -18.03 2.35 -11.39
N ILE A 172 -17.33 1.23 -11.62
CA ILE A 172 -17.62 0.32 -12.75
C ILE A 172 -19.03 -0.26 -12.65
N GLU A 173 -19.46 -0.64 -11.43
CA GLU A 173 -20.74 -1.27 -11.18
C GLU A 173 -21.92 -0.29 -11.26
N SER A 174 -21.77 0.92 -10.68
CA SER A 174 -22.88 1.86 -10.50
C SER A 174 -22.81 3.10 -11.40
N ASN A 175 -21.64 3.44 -11.93
CA ASN A 175 -21.36 4.72 -12.61
C ASN A 175 -21.77 5.95 -11.77
N ASN A 176 -21.68 5.84 -10.44
CA ASN A 176 -22.16 6.81 -9.47
C ASN A 176 -21.00 7.41 -8.66
N LEU A 177 -20.60 8.64 -8.96
CA LEU A 177 -19.52 9.33 -8.27
C LEU A 177 -19.85 9.64 -6.79
N GLN A 178 -21.13 9.73 -6.41
CA GLN A 178 -21.50 9.97 -5.02
C GLN A 178 -21.19 8.73 -4.14
N GLU A 179 -21.43 7.53 -4.67
CA GLU A 179 -21.06 6.28 -3.97
C GLU A 179 -19.55 6.15 -3.85
N VAL A 180 -18.81 6.45 -4.92
CA VAL A 180 -17.34 6.50 -4.92
C VAL A 180 -16.83 7.43 -3.82
N MET A 181 -17.36 8.64 -3.73
CA MET A 181 -16.97 9.61 -2.70
C MET A 181 -17.26 9.09 -1.29
N THR A 182 -18.39 8.42 -1.08
CA THR A 182 -18.71 7.82 0.23
C THR A 182 -17.67 6.76 0.62
N ILE A 183 -17.29 5.88 -0.32
CA ILE A 183 -16.24 4.88 -0.09
C ILE A 183 -14.90 5.53 0.24
N GLN A 184 -14.53 6.58 -0.50
CA GLN A 184 -13.27 7.30 -0.26
C GLN A 184 -13.26 7.95 1.14
N GLN A 185 -14.35 8.57 1.56
CA GLN A 185 -14.50 9.14 2.89
C GLN A 185 -14.40 8.08 3.99
N ASP A 186 -14.99 6.90 3.78
CA ASP A 186 -14.89 5.80 4.72
C ASP A 186 -13.44 5.28 4.84
N ILE A 187 -12.70 5.20 3.71
CA ILE A 187 -11.28 4.85 3.73
C ILE A 187 -10.47 5.90 4.52
N ILE A 188 -10.72 7.19 4.31
CA ILE A 188 -10.07 8.28 5.07
C ILE A 188 -10.34 8.15 6.57
N ARG A 189 -11.60 7.87 6.94
CA ARG A 189 -11.97 7.64 8.35
C ARG A 189 -11.26 6.42 8.94
N LEU A 190 -11.11 5.35 8.18
CA LEU A 190 -10.35 4.16 8.60
C LEU A 190 -8.88 4.50 8.82
N TYR A 191 -8.23 5.25 7.91
CA TYR A 191 -6.85 5.71 8.11
C TYR A 191 -6.68 6.52 9.40
N LYS A 192 -7.58 7.47 9.68
CA LYS A 192 -7.56 8.24 10.92
C LYS A 192 -7.73 7.35 12.17
N ARG A 193 -8.54 6.32 12.08
CA ARG A 193 -8.76 5.34 13.15
C ARG A 193 -7.53 4.47 13.40
N ASP A 194 -6.85 4.04 12.34
CA ASP A 194 -5.62 3.28 12.43
C ASP A 194 -4.49 4.12 13.05
N ILE A 195 -4.35 5.39 12.65
CA ILE A 195 -3.44 6.35 13.29
C ILE A 195 -3.67 6.38 14.81
N ALA A 196 -4.94 6.49 15.22
CA ALA A 196 -5.31 6.55 16.61
C ALA A 196 -4.94 5.31 17.43
N GLN A 197 -4.99 4.15 16.79
CA GLN A 197 -4.74 2.87 17.44
C GLN A 197 -3.25 2.55 17.56
N TYR A 198 -2.45 2.84 16.53
CA TYR A 198 -1.06 2.38 16.44
C TYR A 198 -0.01 3.35 16.97
N ASP A 199 -0.29 4.65 17.04
CA ASP A 199 0.61 5.62 17.68
C ASP A 199 -0.16 6.61 18.56
N PRO A 200 -0.64 6.17 19.74
CA PRO A 200 -1.41 7.03 20.65
C PRO A 200 -0.64 8.27 21.11
N ASN A 201 0.69 8.20 21.17
CA ASN A 201 1.54 9.30 21.67
C ASN A 201 1.69 10.43 20.63
N ASN A 202 1.72 10.10 19.34
CA ASN A 202 1.90 11.07 18.26
C ASN A 202 0.63 11.23 17.40
N LYS A 203 -0.47 10.63 17.81
CA LYS A 203 -1.75 10.61 17.07
C LYS A 203 -2.13 11.99 16.56
N LEU A 204 -2.17 13.00 17.42
CA LEU A 204 -2.57 14.36 17.08
C LEU A 204 -1.65 14.94 15.97
N TYR A 205 -0.35 14.75 16.08
CA TYR A 205 0.59 15.22 15.07
C TYR A 205 0.41 14.53 13.72
N ILE A 206 0.16 13.22 13.72
CA ILE A 206 -0.04 12.45 12.49
C ILE A 206 -1.35 12.87 11.81
N GLU A 207 -2.44 13.02 12.58
CA GLU A 207 -3.74 13.50 12.07
C GLU A 207 -3.63 14.92 11.52
N GLU A 208 -2.99 15.86 12.24
CA GLU A 208 -2.75 17.22 11.78
C GLU A 208 -1.95 17.27 10.48
N ILE A 209 -0.88 16.48 10.38
CA ILE A 209 -0.09 16.39 9.14
C ILE A 209 -0.95 15.86 8.00
N PHE A 210 -1.74 14.83 8.24
CA PHE A 210 -2.60 14.21 7.23
C PHE A 210 -3.66 15.21 6.73
N ASP A 211 -4.30 15.96 7.62
CA ASP A 211 -5.33 16.95 7.28
C ASP A 211 -4.75 18.20 6.58
N LEU A 212 -3.47 18.49 6.78
CA LEU A 212 -2.77 19.58 6.08
C LEU A 212 -2.30 19.22 4.66
N ILE A 213 -2.36 17.96 4.24
CA ILE A 213 -1.92 17.57 2.88
C ILE A 213 -2.67 18.36 1.79
N PRO A 214 -4.02 18.41 1.76
CA PRO A 214 -4.74 19.15 0.72
C PRO A 214 -4.40 20.64 0.68
N PRO A 215 -4.49 21.41 1.78
CA PRO A 215 -4.19 22.84 1.73
C PRO A 215 -2.73 23.15 1.38
N GLU A 216 -1.77 22.30 1.75
CA GLU A 216 -0.36 22.48 1.36
C GLU A 216 -0.16 22.22 -0.14
N LEU A 217 -0.81 21.21 -0.71
CA LEU A 217 -0.76 20.93 -2.15
C LEU A 217 -1.49 21.99 -2.98
N ASN A 218 -2.48 22.68 -2.41
CA ASN A 218 -3.16 23.80 -3.07
C ASN A 218 -2.37 25.10 -3.00
N ALA A 219 -1.39 25.22 -2.08
CA ALA A 219 -0.55 26.41 -1.97
C ALA A 219 0.33 26.59 -3.22
N LYS A 220 0.71 27.85 -3.54
CA LYS A 220 1.47 28.22 -4.75
C LYS A 220 2.73 27.38 -4.98
N ASN A 221 3.49 27.10 -3.93
CA ASN A 221 4.75 26.34 -3.99
C ASN A 221 4.60 24.85 -3.67
N LYS A 222 3.41 24.41 -3.23
CA LYS A 222 3.06 23.02 -2.86
C LYS A 222 4.06 22.35 -1.90
N ARG A 223 4.81 23.14 -1.12
CA ARG A 223 5.72 22.63 -0.10
C ARG A 223 4.98 22.42 1.19
N PHE A 224 5.28 21.33 1.90
CA PHE A 224 4.78 21.13 3.25
C PHE A 224 5.50 22.09 4.22
N ILE A 225 4.75 22.98 4.86
CA ILE A 225 5.27 24.03 5.75
C ILE A 225 4.99 23.67 7.20
N LEU A 226 6.00 23.17 7.91
CA LEU A 226 5.89 22.76 9.31
C LEU A 226 5.33 23.84 10.25
N LYS A 227 5.63 25.12 9.97
CA LYS A 227 5.11 26.24 10.78
C LYS A 227 3.58 26.36 10.78
N ARG A 228 2.89 25.69 9.84
CA ARG A 228 1.42 25.64 9.86
C ARG A 228 0.87 24.66 10.89
N LEU A 229 1.67 23.67 11.30
CA LEU A 229 1.32 22.81 12.44
C LEU A 229 1.48 23.58 13.76
N ASN A 230 2.63 24.25 13.91
CA ASN A 230 2.96 25.06 15.08
C ASN A 230 4.03 26.07 14.70
N GLU A 231 3.94 27.32 15.16
CA GLU A 231 4.93 28.38 14.86
C GLU A 231 6.37 28.01 15.24
N ASN A 232 6.53 27.21 16.30
CA ASN A 232 7.80 26.71 16.80
C ASN A 232 8.14 25.28 16.32
N ALA A 233 7.41 24.76 15.33
CA ALA A 233 7.60 23.38 14.85
C ALA A 233 9.00 23.16 14.30
N LYS A 234 9.68 22.15 14.85
CA LYS A 234 10.97 21.65 14.36
C LYS A 234 10.74 20.29 13.72
N PHE A 235 11.42 20.03 12.60
CA PHE A 235 11.28 18.78 11.85
C PHE A 235 11.55 17.54 12.71
N GLU A 236 12.50 17.63 13.65
CA GLU A 236 12.88 16.53 14.53
C GLU A 236 11.69 16.02 15.39
N HIS A 237 10.78 16.91 15.78
CA HIS A 237 9.61 16.52 16.58
C HIS A 237 8.55 15.77 15.78
N TYR A 238 8.47 16.03 14.46
CA TYR A 238 7.47 15.45 13.56
C TYR A 238 8.02 14.35 12.65
N GLN A 239 9.33 14.10 12.72
CA GLN A 239 10.00 13.14 11.83
C GLN A 239 9.38 11.75 11.90
N ASN A 240 9.06 11.27 13.08
CA ASN A 240 8.43 9.96 13.28
C ASN A 240 7.03 9.91 12.70
N SER A 241 6.26 11.00 12.80
CA SER A 241 4.91 11.11 12.23
C SER A 241 4.93 11.06 10.70
N PHE A 242 5.87 11.76 10.04
CA PHE A 242 6.06 11.65 8.59
C PHE A 242 6.52 10.26 8.17
N LEU A 243 7.41 9.66 8.95
CA LEU A 243 7.90 8.32 8.69
C LEU A 243 6.79 7.29 8.84
N TRP A 244 5.92 7.46 9.83
CA TRP A 244 4.75 6.61 10.01
C TRP A 244 3.81 6.69 8.79
N LEU A 245 3.40 7.88 8.38
CA LEU A 245 2.53 8.08 7.20
C LEU A 245 3.11 7.45 5.93
N LYS A 246 4.43 7.59 5.73
CA LYS A 246 5.12 6.95 4.61
C LYS A 246 5.08 5.42 4.70
N ASN A 247 5.43 4.86 5.86
CA ASN A 247 5.54 3.41 6.03
C ASN A 247 4.17 2.72 6.05
N ALA A 248 3.14 3.42 6.53
CA ALA A 248 1.76 2.99 6.44
C ALA A 248 1.21 3.05 4.98
N GLY A 249 1.95 3.65 4.05
CA GLY A 249 1.51 3.82 2.67
C GLY A 249 0.39 4.84 2.50
N VAL A 250 0.17 5.71 3.48
CA VAL A 250 -0.91 6.71 3.50
C VAL A 250 -0.50 7.98 2.78
N ALA A 251 0.77 8.40 2.93
CA ALA A 251 1.29 9.58 2.27
C ALA A 251 2.71 9.37 1.74
N LEU A 252 3.04 10.06 0.65
CA LEU A 252 4.28 9.93 -0.10
C LEU A 252 5.09 11.23 -0.02
N PRO A 253 6.16 11.30 0.79
CA PRO A 253 7.04 12.46 0.82
C PRO A 253 7.97 12.48 -0.40
N VAL A 254 7.96 13.58 -1.15
CA VAL A 254 8.85 13.83 -2.29
C VAL A 254 9.79 14.97 -1.92
N TYR A 255 11.06 14.64 -1.77
CA TYR A 255 12.09 15.56 -1.30
C TYR A 255 12.74 16.34 -2.43
N ASN A 256 13.13 17.58 -2.15
CA ASN A 256 13.98 18.35 -3.04
C ASN A 256 15.42 17.79 -3.03
N VAL A 257 16.04 17.80 -4.21
CA VAL A 257 17.45 17.45 -4.40
C VAL A 257 18.16 18.66 -4.95
N GLU A 258 19.20 19.14 -4.28
CA GLU A 258 19.94 20.34 -4.67
C GLU A 258 20.81 20.07 -5.92
N GLU A 259 21.46 18.91 -5.94
CA GLU A 259 22.25 18.45 -7.09
C GLU A 259 21.77 17.06 -7.55
N PRO A 260 21.36 16.91 -8.82
CA PRO A 260 20.85 15.62 -9.33
C PRO A 260 22.01 14.64 -9.65
N LYS A 261 22.90 14.41 -8.68
CA LYS A 261 24.02 13.46 -8.78
C LYS A 261 23.69 12.18 -8.00
N THR A 262 24.08 11.06 -8.55
CA THR A 262 23.92 9.74 -7.87
C THR A 262 24.99 9.56 -6.79
N PRO A 263 24.63 9.09 -5.57
CA PRO A 263 23.28 8.77 -5.12
C PRO A 263 22.48 10.00 -4.66
N LEU A 264 21.27 10.17 -5.18
CA LEU A 264 20.37 11.30 -4.91
C LEU A 264 20.10 11.54 -3.42
N LEU A 265 20.20 10.48 -2.62
CA LEU A 265 19.97 10.54 -1.18
C LEU A 265 20.93 11.49 -0.45
N LEU A 266 22.16 11.62 -0.94
CA LEU A 266 23.18 12.49 -0.33
C LEU A 266 22.90 13.98 -0.55
N ALA A 267 22.25 14.32 -1.68
CA ALA A 267 21.89 15.69 -2.04
C ALA A 267 20.45 16.07 -1.62
N ARG A 268 19.80 15.22 -0.84
CA ARG A 268 18.41 15.41 -0.39
C ARG A 268 18.31 16.46 0.72
N SER A 269 17.50 17.48 0.49
CA SER A 269 17.15 18.49 1.50
C SER A 269 16.07 17.94 2.44
N ARG A 270 16.41 17.67 3.70
CA ARG A 270 15.48 17.02 4.67
C ARG A 270 14.22 17.85 4.95
N ASN A 271 14.34 19.17 4.95
CA ASN A 271 13.24 20.08 5.30
C ASN A 271 12.51 20.67 4.08
N LEU A 272 12.90 20.26 2.87
CA LEU A 272 12.31 20.73 1.63
C LEU A 272 11.63 19.57 0.91
N PHE A 273 10.36 19.36 1.18
CA PHE A 273 9.60 18.27 0.56
C PHE A 273 8.16 18.68 0.29
N LYS A 274 7.51 17.95 -0.60
CA LYS A 274 6.07 17.91 -0.78
C LYS A 274 5.55 16.62 -0.19
N LEU A 275 4.35 16.65 0.37
CA LEU A 275 3.68 15.46 0.89
C LEU A 275 2.44 15.23 0.03
N PHE A 276 2.40 14.09 -0.64
CA PHE A 276 1.27 13.68 -1.47
C PHE A 276 0.47 12.59 -0.76
N GLN A 277 -0.84 12.58 -0.99
CA GLN A 277 -1.66 11.41 -0.68
C GLN A 277 -1.18 10.21 -1.52
N SER A 278 -1.34 9.01 -0.99
CA SER A 278 -1.05 7.78 -1.74
C SER A 278 -2.01 7.54 -2.91
N ASP A 279 -3.20 8.15 -2.86
CA ASP A 279 -4.23 8.05 -3.89
C ASP A 279 -4.83 9.42 -4.21
N ILE A 280 -5.04 9.67 -5.52
CA ILE A 280 -5.54 10.96 -5.99
C ILE A 280 -7.04 11.13 -5.69
N GLY A 281 -7.82 10.05 -5.70
CA GLY A 281 -9.24 10.08 -5.36
C GLY A 281 -9.47 10.38 -3.88
N LEU A 282 -8.63 9.83 -3.00
CA LEU A 282 -8.66 10.18 -1.56
C LEU A 282 -8.33 11.66 -1.35
N LEU A 283 -7.38 12.21 -2.11
CA LEU A 283 -7.08 13.63 -2.08
C LEU A 283 -8.29 14.46 -2.52
N ALA A 284 -8.96 14.06 -3.62
CA ALA A 284 -10.16 14.74 -4.11
C ALA A 284 -11.30 14.69 -3.08
N ALA A 285 -11.50 13.57 -2.40
CA ALA A 285 -12.50 13.43 -1.34
C ALA A 285 -12.20 14.31 -0.13
N GLN A 286 -10.93 14.46 0.27
CA GLN A 286 -10.54 15.40 1.35
C GLN A 286 -10.82 16.87 0.97
N TYR A 287 -10.62 17.25 -0.30
CA TYR A 287 -10.98 18.60 -0.76
C TYR A 287 -12.49 18.86 -0.73
N ALA A 288 -13.30 17.84 -0.93
CA ALA A 288 -14.75 17.96 -0.94
C ALA A 288 -15.38 18.03 0.47
N GLU A 289 -14.65 17.60 1.52
CA GLU A 289 -15.07 17.72 2.91
C GLU A 289 -14.83 19.13 3.52
N GLY A 290 -13.95 19.94 2.95
CA GLY A 290 -13.58 21.29 3.42
C GLY A 290 -14.25 22.38 2.59
#